data_2aa6316c0a8bfd346e8d3e6be96685a3
#
_entry.id   2aa6316c0a8bfd346e8d3e6be96685a3
#
_cell.length_a   1.000
_cell.length_b   1.000
_cell.length_c   1.000
_cell.angle_alpha   90.00
_cell.angle_beta   90.00
_cell.angle_gamma   90.00
#
_symmetry.space_group_name_H-M   'P 1'
#
loop_
_entity.id
_entity.type
_entity.pdbx_description
1 polymer ?
#
loop_
_entity_poly.entity_id
_entity_poly.type
_entity_poly.pdbx_seq_one_letter_code
_entity_poly.pdbx_strand_id
1 'polypeptide(L)'
;MHIVDTTLFFAPRSGGVKRYLCAKRRYLRSTPGVRHTLLVPGARATDDSGLIEFAAPRIPFGGGYRMPFGTSRWRDALCELAPDLVEAGDPYQGAWATVAAARRLGVPAVAFAHSDLASLVASRFGAAAGMATRAYLQRLYARFDLVLAPSRVVAAHLQSLGVARVEIRSLGVDTTVFHPDARDGELRTELGLAAGTRLLIYAGRLAREKRIVLMRRAVEGLGLRYHLVLVGGDVRRRVSPQVTLLPYEQETRRLARLLASCDALLHAGPQETFGLVVLEAMACGVPVVGVESGAVAELVDAEVGRLAEPDRVDALQHAIRSLYAGDRERMGMRARARVEDAYSWERTLGAQLQRYARLRRPSLPAPGMLRSCTPP
;
A
#
# COMPACT_ATOMS: atom_id res chain seq x y z
N MET A 1 18.92 3.18 16.59
CA MET A 1 17.54 3.75 16.62
C MET A 1 16.53 2.61 16.58
N HIS A 2 15.60 2.57 17.55
CA HIS A 2 14.54 1.58 17.59
C HIS A 2 13.23 2.18 17.10
N ILE A 3 12.69 1.65 16.00
CA ILE A 3 11.41 2.05 15.41
C ILE A 3 10.39 0.96 15.67
N VAL A 4 9.20 1.32 16.17
CA VAL A 4 8.10 0.38 16.36
C VAL A 4 6.91 0.79 15.51
N ASP A 5 6.49 -0.11 14.63
CA ASP A 5 5.28 0.07 13.81
C ASP A 5 4.09 -0.67 14.45
N THR A 6 2.92 -0.05 14.41
CA THR A 6 1.67 -0.66 14.86
C THR A 6 0.65 -0.67 13.74
N THR A 7 -0.06 -1.79 13.52
CA THR A 7 -1.14 -1.86 12.54
C THR A 7 -2.08 -3.04 12.77
N LEU A 8 -3.33 -2.89 12.36
CA LEU A 8 -4.29 -3.98 12.18
C LEU A 8 -4.17 -4.66 10.80
N PHE A 9 -3.50 -4.00 9.83
CA PHE A 9 -3.45 -4.45 8.43
C PHE A 9 -2.33 -5.46 8.14
N PHE A 10 -2.17 -6.46 9.01
CA PHE A 10 -1.18 -7.52 8.85
C PHE A 10 -1.79 -8.94 8.81
N ALA A 11 -3.03 -9.06 8.35
CA ALA A 11 -3.68 -10.36 8.16
C ALA A 11 -3.07 -11.16 6.99
N PRO A 12 -3.29 -12.49 6.92
CA PRO A 12 -2.75 -13.34 5.84
C PRO A 12 -3.09 -12.83 4.42
N ARG A 13 -4.31 -12.32 4.22
CA ARG A 13 -4.77 -11.78 2.93
C ARG A 13 -4.66 -10.24 2.82
N SER A 14 -3.89 -9.58 3.70
CA SER A 14 -3.62 -8.14 3.57
C SER A 14 -2.80 -7.86 2.31
N GLY A 15 -3.21 -6.85 1.57
CA GLY A 15 -2.56 -6.47 0.31
C GLY A 15 -1.36 -5.54 0.49
N GLY A 16 -1.44 -4.32 -0.09
CA GLY A 16 -0.33 -3.37 -0.19
C GLY A 16 0.32 -2.98 1.13
N VAL A 17 -0.47 -2.74 2.18
CA VAL A 17 0.06 -2.36 3.51
C VAL A 17 0.98 -3.45 4.08
N LYS A 18 0.58 -4.72 3.98
CA LYS A 18 1.43 -5.83 4.44
C LYS A 18 2.73 -5.92 3.63
N ARG A 19 2.67 -5.75 2.30
CA ARG A 19 3.87 -5.73 1.45
C ARG A 19 4.81 -4.60 1.84
N TYR A 20 4.30 -3.40 2.04
CA TYR A 20 5.08 -2.28 2.55
C TYR A 20 5.75 -2.60 3.88
N LEU A 21 5.01 -3.11 4.86
CA LEU A 21 5.56 -3.43 6.18
C LEU A 21 6.61 -4.56 6.12
N CYS A 22 6.40 -5.57 5.28
CA CYS A 22 7.40 -6.62 5.06
C CYS A 22 8.69 -6.07 4.41
N ALA A 23 8.55 -5.17 3.42
CA ALA A 23 9.68 -4.50 2.78
C ALA A 23 10.41 -3.57 3.76
N LYS A 24 9.66 -2.74 4.51
CA LYS A 24 10.21 -1.86 5.55
C LYS A 24 10.97 -2.65 6.61
N ARG A 25 10.39 -3.74 7.10
CA ARG A 25 11.04 -4.63 8.07
C ARG A 25 12.34 -5.20 7.53
N ARG A 26 12.34 -5.72 6.30
CA ARG A 26 13.55 -6.25 5.63
C ARG A 26 14.63 -5.18 5.53
N TYR A 27 14.29 -4.02 5.01
CA TYR A 27 15.19 -2.89 4.84
C TYR A 27 15.79 -2.40 6.17
N LEU A 28 14.96 -2.17 7.18
CA LEU A 28 15.42 -1.66 8.47
C LEU A 28 16.28 -2.68 9.23
N ARG A 29 15.99 -3.98 9.11
CA ARG A 29 16.82 -5.06 9.70
C ARG A 29 18.21 -5.16 9.06
N SER A 30 18.35 -4.84 7.80
CA SER A 30 19.65 -4.80 7.11
C SER A 30 20.40 -3.48 7.32
N THR A 31 19.77 -2.48 7.97
CA THR A 31 20.39 -1.16 8.19
C THR A 31 21.15 -1.14 9.52
N PRO A 32 22.48 -0.91 9.51
CA PRO A 32 23.29 -0.86 10.73
C PRO A 32 22.77 0.18 11.74
N GLY A 33 22.73 -0.18 13.02
CA GLY A 33 22.31 0.72 14.09
C GLY A 33 20.80 0.98 14.17
N VAL A 34 19.98 0.27 13.35
CA VAL A 34 18.52 0.36 13.38
C VAL A 34 17.93 -0.96 13.87
N ARG A 35 17.05 -0.87 14.86
CA ARG A 35 16.18 -1.98 15.30
C ARG A 35 14.75 -1.67 14.89
N HIS A 36 14.05 -2.64 14.35
CA HIS A 36 12.65 -2.50 13.93
C HIS A 36 11.79 -3.58 14.59
N THR A 37 10.71 -3.16 15.20
CA THR A 37 9.68 -4.05 15.74
C THR A 37 8.33 -3.74 15.09
N LEU A 38 7.63 -4.76 14.63
CA LEU A 38 6.27 -4.69 14.12
C LEU A 38 5.33 -5.29 15.16
N LEU A 39 4.46 -4.48 15.73
CA LEU A 39 3.47 -4.88 16.74
C LEU A 39 2.09 -5.00 16.10
N VAL A 40 1.50 -6.20 16.09
CA VAL A 40 0.24 -6.51 15.40
C VAL A 40 -0.64 -7.45 16.22
N PRO A 41 -1.97 -7.47 15.97
CA PRO A 41 -2.83 -8.48 16.58
C PRO A 41 -2.69 -9.83 15.87
N GLY A 42 -2.51 -10.88 16.64
CA GLY A 42 -2.34 -12.26 16.19
C GLY A 42 -3.40 -13.22 16.72
N ALA A 43 -3.27 -14.49 16.36
CA ALA A 43 -4.10 -15.57 16.92
C ALA A 43 -3.66 -15.93 18.34
N ARG A 44 -2.35 -15.87 18.59
CA ARG A 44 -1.69 -16.13 19.86
C ARG A 44 -0.65 -15.03 20.10
N ALA A 45 -0.21 -14.90 21.32
CA ALA A 45 0.94 -14.06 21.62
C ALA A 45 2.20 -14.76 21.10
N THR A 46 2.97 -14.06 20.28
CA THR A 46 4.28 -14.52 19.75
C THR A 46 5.25 -13.36 19.69
N ASP A 47 6.53 -13.66 19.85
CA ASP A 47 7.63 -12.73 19.56
C ASP A 47 8.63 -13.47 18.68
N ASP A 48 8.64 -13.13 17.40
CA ASP A 48 9.54 -13.71 16.41
C ASP A 48 10.39 -12.60 15.77
N SER A 49 11.61 -12.48 16.25
CA SER A 49 12.63 -11.63 15.61
C SER A 49 12.14 -10.23 15.26
N GLY A 50 11.41 -9.58 16.19
CA GLY A 50 10.85 -8.21 15.99
C GLY A 50 9.49 -8.19 15.27
N LEU A 51 8.78 -9.31 15.15
CA LEU A 51 7.35 -9.38 14.92
C LEU A 51 6.68 -9.80 16.23
N ILE A 52 6.03 -8.88 16.90
CA ILE A 52 5.30 -9.15 18.14
C ILE A 52 3.81 -9.21 17.82
N GLU A 53 3.24 -10.38 18.03
CA GLU A 53 1.80 -10.57 17.95
C GLU A 53 1.22 -10.66 19.37
N PHE A 54 0.06 -10.05 19.57
CA PHE A 54 -0.72 -10.28 20.78
C PHE A 54 -2.11 -10.81 20.43
N ALA A 55 -2.58 -11.74 21.27
CA ALA A 55 -3.83 -12.43 21.02
C ALA A 55 -5.01 -11.43 20.94
N ALA A 56 -5.77 -11.51 19.85
CA ALA A 56 -6.93 -10.68 19.60
C ALA A 56 -8.04 -11.47 18.88
N PRO A 57 -9.32 -11.21 19.16
CA PRO A 57 -10.43 -11.85 18.48
C PRO A 57 -10.47 -11.50 16.99
N ARG A 58 -10.98 -12.41 16.18
CA ARG A 58 -11.25 -12.14 14.76
C ARG A 58 -12.42 -11.17 14.60
N ILE A 59 -12.30 -10.26 13.64
CA ILE A 59 -13.44 -9.45 13.21
C ILE A 59 -14.33 -10.36 12.35
N PRO A 60 -15.61 -10.54 12.69
CA PRO A 60 -16.55 -11.30 11.86
C PRO A 60 -16.57 -10.71 10.44
N PHE A 61 -16.51 -11.58 9.43
CA PHE A 61 -16.50 -11.19 8.01
C PHE A 61 -15.34 -10.27 7.59
N GLY A 62 -14.33 -10.05 8.46
CA GLY A 62 -13.22 -9.12 8.26
C GLY A 62 -12.03 -9.69 7.49
N GLY A 63 -12.18 -10.74 6.65
CA GLY A 63 -11.06 -11.23 5.81
C GLY A 63 -9.84 -11.76 6.59
N GLY A 64 -10.02 -12.13 7.86
CA GLY A 64 -8.95 -12.62 8.75
C GLY A 64 -8.31 -11.53 9.62
N TYR A 65 -8.77 -10.30 9.55
CA TYR A 65 -8.35 -9.24 10.46
C TYR A 65 -8.79 -9.52 11.91
N ARG A 66 -7.98 -9.04 12.83
CA ARG A 66 -8.20 -9.16 14.28
C ARG A 66 -8.19 -7.78 14.90
N MET A 67 -9.00 -7.57 15.93
CA MET A 67 -9.09 -6.32 16.67
C MET A 67 -9.04 -6.59 18.17
N PRO A 68 -8.02 -6.16 18.89
CA PRO A 68 -7.97 -6.25 20.35
C PRO A 68 -8.98 -5.27 20.97
N PHE A 69 -9.48 -5.61 22.15
CA PHE A 69 -10.32 -4.72 22.91
C PHE A 69 -9.47 -3.68 23.67
N GLY A 70 -9.75 -2.40 23.43
CA GLY A 70 -9.09 -1.29 24.10
C GLY A 70 -7.69 -0.97 23.61
N THR A 71 -7.12 0.10 24.12
CA THR A 71 -5.79 0.64 23.75
C THR A 71 -4.69 0.27 24.74
N SER A 72 -5.04 -0.25 25.94
CA SER A 72 -4.08 -0.45 27.02
C SER A 72 -2.98 -1.44 26.66
N ARG A 73 -3.35 -2.62 26.12
CA ARG A 73 -2.36 -3.64 25.71
C ARG A 73 -1.35 -3.12 24.68
N TRP A 74 -1.83 -2.33 23.72
CA TRP A 74 -0.96 -1.70 22.73
C TRP A 74 -0.01 -0.71 23.39
N ARG A 75 -0.56 0.18 24.22
CA ARG A 75 0.23 1.20 24.93
C ARG A 75 1.27 0.57 25.82
N ASP A 76 0.89 -0.44 26.61
CA ASP A 76 1.79 -1.06 27.59
C ASP A 76 2.92 -1.81 26.87
N ALA A 77 2.63 -2.57 25.82
CA ALA A 77 3.65 -3.19 24.96
C ALA A 77 4.59 -2.17 24.30
N LEU A 78 4.06 -1.03 23.83
CA LEU A 78 4.88 0.05 23.29
C LEU A 78 5.79 0.69 24.35
N CYS A 79 5.29 0.85 25.57
CA CYS A 79 6.09 1.37 26.69
C CYS A 79 7.19 0.40 27.12
N GLU A 80 6.92 -0.92 27.14
CA GLU A 80 7.90 -1.96 27.44
C GLU A 80 9.01 -2.04 26.39
N LEU A 81 8.67 -1.86 25.11
CA LEU A 81 9.63 -1.85 24.01
C LEU A 81 10.56 -0.63 24.02
N ALA A 82 10.19 0.45 24.70
CA ALA A 82 10.94 1.69 24.83
C ALA A 82 11.56 2.16 23.50
N PRO A 83 10.77 2.40 22.44
CA PRO A 83 11.28 2.81 21.12
C PRO A 83 11.79 4.25 21.12
N ASP A 84 12.62 4.57 20.12
CA ASP A 84 13.02 5.95 19.81
C ASP A 84 11.96 6.68 18.97
N LEU A 85 11.07 5.94 18.28
CA LEU A 85 9.99 6.45 17.44
C LEU A 85 8.90 5.39 17.29
N VAL A 86 7.63 5.81 17.32
CA VAL A 86 6.48 4.92 17.07
C VAL A 86 5.71 5.38 15.85
N GLU A 87 5.39 4.43 14.94
CA GLU A 87 4.53 4.69 13.78
C GLU A 87 3.21 3.91 13.87
N ALA A 88 2.10 4.59 13.56
CA ALA A 88 0.80 3.97 13.40
C ALA A 88 0.46 3.85 11.90
N GLY A 89 0.23 2.61 11.42
CA GLY A 89 -0.10 2.30 10.02
C GLY A 89 -1.60 2.30 9.70
N ASP A 90 -2.45 2.62 10.67
CA ASP A 90 -3.89 2.75 10.48
C ASP A 90 -4.53 3.66 11.56
N PRO A 91 -5.70 4.27 11.28
CA PRO A 91 -6.33 5.24 12.18
C PRO A 91 -7.27 4.59 13.21
N TYR A 92 -6.92 3.43 13.75
CA TYR A 92 -7.76 2.73 14.73
C TYR A 92 -7.17 2.79 16.15
N GLN A 93 -7.47 1.79 16.96
CA GLN A 93 -7.06 1.73 18.37
C GLN A 93 -5.53 1.78 18.55
N GLY A 94 -4.76 1.15 17.65
CA GLY A 94 -3.31 1.20 17.64
C GLY A 94 -2.77 2.62 17.52
N ALA A 95 -3.41 3.48 16.73
CA ALA A 95 -2.99 4.88 16.58
C ALA A 95 -3.17 5.70 17.87
N TRP A 96 -4.28 5.52 18.59
CA TRP A 96 -4.48 6.16 19.89
C TRP A 96 -3.48 5.67 20.95
N ALA A 97 -3.19 4.37 20.94
CA ALA A 97 -2.18 3.78 21.80
C ALA A 97 -0.77 4.30 21.47
N THR A 98 -0.45 4.44 20.18
CA THR A 98 0.81 5.05 19.70
C THR A 98 0.97 6.47 20.25
N VAL A 99 -0.04 7.33 20.12
CA VAL A 99 0.00 8.70 20.68
C VAL A 99 0.17 8.69 22.18
N ALA A 100 -0.55 7.82 22.90
CA ALA A 100 -0.45 7.74 24.36
C ALA A 100 0.92 7.25 24.84
N ALA A 101 1.47 6.21 24.21
CA ALA A 101 2.80 5.68 24.52
C ALA A 101 3.91 6.68 24.17
N ALA A 102 3.86 7.30 22.99
CA ALA A 102 4.84 8.29 22.54
C ALA A 102 4.92 9.49 23.51
N ARG A 103 3.77 9.98 23.97
CA ARG A 103 3.74 11.06 24.99
C ARG A 103 4.35 10.63 26.30
N ARG A 104 4.06 9.40 26.76
CA ARG A 104 4.62 8.88 28.03
C ARG A 104 6.12 8.68 27.95
N LEU A 105 6.64 8.26 26.80
CA LEU A 105 8.06 8.01 26.56
C LEU A 105 8.83 9.26 26.13
N GLY A 106 8.16 10.34 25.76
CA GLY A 106 8.78 11.56 25.23
C GLY A 106 9.38 11.40 23.82
N VAL A 107 8.87 10.43 23.03
CA VAL A 107 9.38 10.12 21.68
C VAL A 107 8.41 10.58 20.60
N PRO A 108 8.86 10.77 19.34
CA PRO A 108 7.99 11.12 18.23
C PRO A 108 6.95 10.05 17.89
N ALA A 109 5.71 10.51 17.62
CA ALA A 109 4.63 9.71 17.05
C ALA A 109 4.43 10.07 15.58
N VAL A 110 4.51 9.07 14.69
CA VAL A 110 4.26 9.22 13.25
C VAL A 110 3.01 8.41 12.87
N ALA A 111 2.18 8.95 11.98
CA ALA A 111 1.11 8.18 11.36
C ALA A 111 1.40 8.00 9.87
N PHE A 112 1.08 6.82 9.30
CA PHE A 112 1.07 6.61 7.86
C PHE A 112 -0.36 6.38 7.38
N ALA A 113 -0.89 7.30 6.57
CA ALA A 113 -2.26 7.25 6.07
C ALA A 113 -2.37 6.39 4.81
N HIS A 114 -2.42 5.07 4.97
CA HIS A 114 -2.49 4.11 3.86
C HIS A 114 -3.84 4.05 3.15
N SER A 115 -4.90 4.60 3.73
CA SER A 115 -6.27 4.52 3.18
C SER A 115 -7.04 5.80 3.41
N ASP A 116 -7.95 6.11 2.50
CA ASP A 116 -8.96 7.15 2.67
C ASP A 116 -10.18 6.57 3.39
N LEU A 117 -10.08 6.47 4.72
CA LEU A 117 -11.15 5.92 5.55
C LEU A 117 -12.44 6.74 5.45
N ALA A 118 -12.36 8.07 5.32
CA ALA A 118 -13.53 8.93 5.27
C ALA A 118 -14.36 8.68 4.01
N SER A 119 -13.72 8.57 2.85
CA SER A 119 -14.38 8.23 1.60
C SER A 119 -14.93 6.80 1.59
N LEU A 120 -14.21 5.84 2.17
CA LEU A 120 -14.68 4.46 2.31
C LEU A 120 -15.93 4.38 3.18
N VAL A 121 -15.96 5.08 4.31
CA VAL A 121 -17.13 5.14 5.21
C VAL A 121 -18.29 5.86 4.55
N ALA A 122 -18.04 6.99 3.89
CA ALA A 122 -19.07 7.73 3.17
C ALA A 122 -19.74 6.90 2.08
N SER A 123 -18.97 6.13 1.32
CA SER A 123 -19.47 5.27 0.24
C SER A 123 -20.33 4.10 0.75
N ARG A 124 -20.10 3.66 1.98
CA ARG A 124 -20.79 2.52 2.60
C ARG A 124 -21.99 2.92 3.47
N PHE A 125 -21.86 4.04 4.20
CA PHE A 125 -22.79 4.44 5.27
C PHE A 125 -23.38 5.85 5.07
N GLY A 126 -23.07 6.51 3.93
CA GLY A 126 -23.60 7.83 3.57
C GLY A 126 -22.75 9.00 4.07
N ALA A 127 -23.11 10.20 3.60
CA ALA A 127 -22.34 11.43 3.78
C ALA A 127 -22.16 11.82 5.27
N ALA A 128 -23.18 11.65 6.10
CA ALA A 128 -23.11 11.98 7.53
C ALA A 128 -22.06 11.15 8.25
N ALA A 129 -21.99 9.84 7.98
CA ALA A 129 -20.97 8.96 8.54
C ALA A 129 -19.56 9.34 8.04
N GLY A 130 -19.45 9.74 6.76
CA GLY A 130 -18.23 10.30 6.20
C GLY A 130 -17.77 11.56 6.92
N MET A 131 -18.68 12.51 7.18
CA MET A 131 -18.35 13.74 7.95
C MET A 131 -17.90 13.44 9.37
N ALA A 132 -18.58 12.56 10.08
CA ALA A 132 -18.15 12.13 11.41
C ALA A 132 -16.75 11.49 11.39
N THR A 133 -16.46 10.67 10.38
CA THR A 133 -15.14 10.08 10.17
C THR A 133 -14.08 11.13 9.88
N ARG A 134 -14.38 12.17 9.09
CA ARG A 134 -13.47 13.29 8.84
C ARG A 134 -13.09 14.01 10.14
N ALA A 135 -14.07 14.36 10.98
CA ALA A 135 -13.85 14.98 12.27
C ALA A 135 -13.01 14.09 13.21
N TYR A 136 -13.28 12.79 13.19
CA TYR A 136 -12.48 11.80 13.93
C TYR A 136 -11.01 11.77 13.46
N LEU A 137 -10.77 11.71 12.15
CA LEU A 137 -9.41 11.68 11.56
C LEU A 137 -8.66 12.96 11.86
N GLN A 138 -9.32 14.12 11.71
CA GLN A 138 -8.75 15.42 12.07
C GLN A 138 -8.27 15.42 13.53
N ARG A 139 -9.15 15.00 14.45
CA ARG A 139 -8.84 14.95 15.90
C ARG A 139 -7.69 13.97 16.19
N LEU A 140 -7.64 12.83 15.53
CA LEU A 140 -6.60 11.82 15.71
C LEU A 140 -5.26 12.32 15.16
N TYR A 141 -5.22 12.71 13.88
CA TYR A 141 -3.97 13.07 13.21
C TYR A 141 -3.34 14.37 13.74
N ALA A 142 -4.13 15.29 14.29
CA ALA A 142 -3.61 16.47 14.99
C ALA A 142 -2.72 16.15 16.22
N ARG A 143 -2.72 14.90 16.67
CA ARG A 143 -1.93 14.44 17.84
C ARG A 143 -0.58 13.85 17.49
N PHE A 144 -0.32 13.62 16.20
CA PHE A 144 0.93 13.08 15.69
C PHE A 144 1.93 14.22 15.40
N ASP A 145 3.21 13.94 15.56
CA ASP A 145 4.29 14.85 15.19
C ASP A 145 4.47 14.96 13.68
N LEU A 146 4.08 13.90 12.96
CA LEU A 146 4.11 13.83 11.49
C LEU A 146 3.05 12.85 11.00
N VAL A 147 2.39 13.20 9.90
CA VAL A 147 1.50 12.29 9.14
C VAL A 147 2.08 12.10 7.75
N LEU A 148 2.38 10.86 7.39
CA LEU A 148 2.88 10.48 6.09
C LEU A 148 1.71 10.13 5.17
N ALA A 149 1.73 10.65 3.96
CA ALA A 149 0.77 10.38 2.90
C ALA A 149 1.48 9.68 1.73
N PRO A 150 0.94 8.58 1.16
CA PRO A 150 1.61 7.84 0.10
C PRO A 150 1.61 8.58 -1.26
N SER A 151 0.75 9.56 -1.45
CA SER A 151 0.55 10.31 -2.69
C SER A 151 0.13 11.76 -2.44
N ARG A 152 0.20 12.61 -3.47
CA ARG A 152 -0.28 14.01 -3.41
C ARG A 152 -1.77 14.08 -3.16
N VAL A 153 -2.55 13.19 -3.77
CA VAL A 153 -4.01 13.14 -3.57
C VAL A 153 -4.34 12.87 -2.10
N VAL A 154 -3.67 11.90 -1.46
CA VAL A 154 -3.89 11.61 -0.04
C VAL A 154 -3.39 12.78 0.82
N ALA A 155 -2.26 13.38 0.50
CA ALA A 155 -1.75 14.55 1.23
C ALA A 155 -2.73 15.73 1.15
N ALA A 156 -3.22 16.07 -0.04
CA ALA A 156 -4.20 17.14 -0.23
C ALA A 156 -5.51 16.85 0.53
N HIS A 157 -5.96 15.58 0.51
CA HIS A 157 -7.13 15.17 1.29
C HIS A 157 -6.91 15.38 2.80
N LEU A 158 -5.79 14.93 3.36
CA LEU A 158 -5.45 15.14 4.79
C LEU A 158 -5.36 16.64 5.14
N GLN A 159 -4.75 17.45 4.27
CA GLN A 159 -4.68 18.90 4.45
C GLN A 159 -6.08 19.52 4.44
N SER A 160 -6.97 19.07 3.57
CA SER A 160 -8.38 19.52 3.54
C SER A 160 -9.17 19.15 4.81
N LEU A 161 -8.69 18.15 5.58
CA LEU A 161 -9.20 17.83 6.91
C LEU A 161 -8.60 18.71 8.02
N GLY A 162 -7.71 19.65 7.69
CA GLY A 162 -7.02 20.49 8.64
C GLY A 162 -5.82 19.83 9.34
N VAL A 163 -5.27 18.75 8.77
CA VAL A 163 -4.04 18.12 9.31
C VAL A 163 -2.85 18.95 8.87
N ALA A 164 -2.18 19.59 9.81
CA ALA A 164 -1.13 20.58 9.51
C ALA A 164 0.22 19.96 9.11
N ARG A 165 0.57 18.80 9.66
CA ARG A 165 1.90 18.19 9.52
C ARG A 165 1.86 16.98 8.59
N VAL A 166 1.57 17.22 7.30
CA VAL A 166 1.51 16.16 6.27
C VAL A 166 2.74 16.23 5.38
N GLU A 167 3.42 15.11 5.22
CA GLU A 167 4.51 14.95 4.25
C GLU A 167 4.23 13.77 3.32
N ILE A 168 4.54 13.94 2.03
CA ILE A 168 4.43 12.89 1.05
C ILE A 168 5.60 11.92 1.21
N ARG A 169 5.30 10.63 1.34
CA ARG A 169 6.26 9.53 1.34
C ARG A 169 5.71 8.39 0.50
N SER A 170 6.15 8.36 -0.75
CA SER A 170 5.78 7.31 -1.68
C SER A 170 6.19 5.94 -1.16
N LEU A 171 5.40 4.94 -1.47
CA LEU A 171 5.78 3.55 -1.29
C LEU A 171 6.76 3.16 -2.41
N GLY A 172 7.35 1.99 -2.30
CA GLY A 172 8.28 1.46 -3.28
C GLY A 172 7.84 0.11 -3.84
N VAL A 173 8.71 -0.44 -4.66
CA VAL A 173 8.58 -1.80 -5.20
C VAL A 173 9.94 -2.50 -5.22
N ASP A 174 9.92 -3.84 -5.14
CA ASP A 174 11.11 -4.67 -5.27
C ASP A 174 11.43 -4.87 -6.77
N THR A 175 12.33 -4.07 -7.29
CA THR A 175 12.70 -4.08 -8.72
C THR A 175 13.54 -5.30 -9.12
N THR A 176 14.01 -6.08 -8.14
CA THR A 176 14.72 -7.35 -8.41
C THR A 176 13.74 -8.51 -8.62
N VAL A 177 12.60 -8.47 -7.95
CA VAL A 177 11.54 -9.47 -8.09
C VAL A 177 10.58 -9.10 -9.22
N PHE A 178 10.11 -7.86 -9.26
CA PHE A 178 9.31 -7.32 -10.36
C PHE A 178 10.24 -6.83 -11.46
N HIS A 179 10.48 -7.70 -12.44
CA HIS A 179 11.44 -7.48 -13.50
C HIS A 179 10.89 -7.99 -14.83
N PRO A 180 11.25 -7.41 -15.99
CA PRO A 180 10.83 -7.93 -17.31
C PRO A 180 11.20 -9.40 -17.54
N ASP A 181 12.34 -9.85 -17.01
CA ASP A 181 12.79 -11.24 -17.12
C ASP A 181 11.90 -12.25 -16.39
N ALA A 182 10.97 -11.78 -15.53
CA ALA A 182 9.94 -12.64 -14.94
C ALA A 182 8.89 -13.09 -15.98
N ARG A 183 8.95 -12.55 -17.20
CA ARG A 183 8.03 -12.88 -18.28
C ARG A 183 8.11 -14.35 -18.64
N ASP A 184 6.94 -14.97 -18.73
CA ASP A 184 6.75 -16.34 -19.15
C ASP A 184 5.88 -16.37 -20.42
N GLY A 185 6.42 -16.92 -21.49
CA GLY A 185 5.71 -17.06 -22.78
C GLY A 185 4.52 -18.02 -22.73
N GLU A 186 4.45 -18.89 -21.73
CA GLU A 186 3.44 -19.96 -21.65
C GLU A 186 2.09 -19.51 -21.09
N LEU A 187 2.01 -18.32 -20.44
CA LEU A 187 0.77 -17.86 -19.80
C LEU A 187 -0.44 -17.87 -20.76
N ARG A 188 -0.27 -17.51 -22.02
CA ARG A 188 -1.37 -17.55 -23.01
C ARG A 188 -1.84 -18.98 -23.27
N THR A 189 -0.93 -19.92 -23.41
CA THR A 189 -1.20 -21.36 -23.57
C THR A 189 -1.88 -21.93 -22.32
N GLU A 190 -1.37 -21.62 -21.13
CA GLU A 190 -1.98 -22.02 -19.87
C GLU A 190 -3.42 -21.51 -19.70
N LEU A 191 -3.72 -20.34 -20.28
CA LEU A 191 -5.06 -19.77 -20.29
C LEU A 191 -5.94 -20.27 -21.43
N GLY A 192 -5.41 -21.10 -22.35
CA GLY A 192 -6.11 -21.58 -23.53
C GLY A 192 -6.42 -20.45 -24.53
N LEU A 193 -5.47 -19.53 -24.72
CA LEU A 193 -5.61 -18.35 -25.58
C LEU A 193 -4.68 -18.46 -26.80
N ALA A 194 -5.10 -17.91 -27.93
CA ALA A 194 -4.25 -17.80 -29.13
C ALA A 194 -3.04 -16.88 -28.85
N ALA A 195 -1.89 -17.16 -29.47
CA ALA A 195 -0.65 -16.41 -29.30
C ALA A 195 -0.81 -14.89 -29.55
N GLY A 196 -1.64 -14.51 -30.52
CA GLY A 196 -1.92 -13.10 -30.85
C GLY A 196 -2.95 -12.40 -29.94
N THR A 197 -3.44 -13.06 -28.90
CA THR A 197 -4.39 -12.45 -27.96
C THR A 197 -3.72 -11.31 -27.18
N ARG A 198 -4.37 -10.15 -27.17
CA ARG A 198 -3.99 -8.98 -26.40
C ARG A 198 -4.36 -9.17 -24.94
N LEU A 199 -3.38 -9.34 -24.08
CA LEU A 199 -3.56 -9.79 -22.70
C LEU A 199 -3.43 -8.63 -21.72
N LEU A 200 -4.55 -8.28 -21.10
CA LEU A 200 -4.64 -7.28 -20.04
C LEU A 200 -4.71 -7.98 -18.67
N ILE A 201 -4.15 -7.38 -17.65
CA ILE A 201 -4.19 -7.90 -16.29
C ILE A 201 -4.68 -6.85 -15.29
N TYR A 202 -5.49 -7.30 -14.34
CA TYR A 202 -5.75 -6.61 -13.07
C TYR A 202 -5.32 -7.53 -11.93
N ALA A 203 -4.61 -7.02 -10.93
CA ALA A 203 -4.28 -7.77 -9.74
C ALA A 203 -4.60 -6.98 -8.48
N GLY A 204 -5.41 -7.56 -7.58
CA GLY A 204 -5.84 -6.93 -6.35
C GLY A 204 -7.20 -7.46 -5.86
N ARG A 205 -7.71 -6.86 -4.78
CA ARG A 205 -9.03 -7.21 -4.25
C ARG A 205 -10.13 -6.95 -5.29
N LEU A 206 -11.06 -7.89 -5.42
CA LEU A 206 -12.20 -7.74 -6.33
C LEU A 206 -13.35 -6.99 -5.63
N ALA A 207 -13.07 -5.78 -5.17
CA ALA A 207 -14.01 -4.94 -4.45
C ALA A 207 -14.69 -3.92 -5.36
N ARG A 208 -15.85 -3.41 -4.93
CA ARG A 208 -16.68 -2.49 -5.75
C ARG A 208 -15.93 -1.23 -6.17
N GLU A 209 -15.12 -0.68 -5.26
CA GLU A 209 -14.30 0.52 -5.52
C GLU A 209 -13.21 0.32 -6.59
N LYS A 210 -12.88 -0.94 -6.92
CA LYS A 210 -11.91 -1.28 -7.98
C LYS A 210 -12.53 -1.35 -9.38
N ARG A 211 -13.85 -1.16 -9.50
CA ARG A 211 -14.56 -1.09 -10.77
C ARG A 211 -14.37 -2.31 -11.69
N ILE A 212 -14.32 -3.51 -11.11
CA ILE A 212 -14.09 -4.77 -11.87
C ILE A 212 -15.12 -4.96 -12.99
N VAL A 213 -16.39 -4.62 -12.74
CA VAL A 213 -17.46 -4.73 -13.75
C VAL A 213 -17.21 -3.79 -14.92
N LEU A 214 -16.69 -2.57 -14.66
CA LEU A 214 -16.33 -1.60 -15.70
C LEU A 214 -15.21 -2.14 -16.60
N MET A 215 -14.13 -2.64 -16.00
CA MET A 215 -13.01 -3.24 -16.73
C MET A 215 -13.46 -4.41 -17.59
N ARG A 216 -14.29 -5.31 -17.03
CA ARG A 216 -14.86 -6.44 -17.76
C ARG A 216 -15.65 -5.97 -18.98
N ARG A 217 -16.62 -5.04 -18.79
CA ARG A 217 -17.44 -4.50 -19.89
C ARG A 217 -16.59 -3.84 -20.96
N ALA A 218 -15.56 -3.11 -20.57
CA ALA A 218 -14.66 -2.46 -21.50
C ALA A 218 -13.94 -3.49 -22.38
N VAL A 219 -13.38 -4.56 -21.80
CA VAL A 219 -12.64 -5.59 -22.53
C VAL A 219 -13.59 -6.45 -23.40
N GLU A 220 -14.74 -6.85 -22.87
CA GLU A 220 -15.76 -7.60 -23.63
C GLU A 220 -16.23 -6.83 -24.87
N GLY A 221 -16.42 -5.51 -24.78
CA GLY A 221 -16.79 -4.68 -25.92
C GLY A 221 -15.67 -4.38 -26.93
N LEU A 222 -14.41 -4.77 -26.64
CA LEU A 222 -13.29 -4.67 -27.59
C LEU A 222 -13.17 -5.84 -28.56
N GLY A 223 -13.92 -6.94 -28.34
CA GLY A 223 -13.92 -8.12 -29.18
C GLY A 223 -12.89 -9.18 -28.75
N LEU A 224 -12.97 -10.37 -29.34
CA LEU A 224 -12.27 -11.59 -28.91
C LEU A 224 -10.74 -11.54 -29.01
N ARG A 225 -10.19 -10.52 -29.63
CA ARG A 225 -8.73 -10.28 -29.67
C ARG A 225 -8.16 -9.80 -28.33
N TYR A 226 -9.01 -9.38 -27.40
CA TYR A 226 -8.61 -8.89 -26.09
C TYR A 226 -9.05 -9.88 -25.00
N HIS A 227 -8.19 -10.07 -24.01
CA HIS A 227 -8.49 -10.90 -22.85
C HIS A 227 -8.03 -10.25 -21.55
N LEU A 228 -8.88 -10.29 -20.54
CA LEU A 228 -8.60 -9.75 -19.20
C LEU A 228 -8.36 -10.88 -18.21
N VAL A 229 -7.21 -10.85 -17.56
CA VAL A 229 -6.89 -11.70 -16.41
C VAL A 229 -7.16 -10.92 -15.14
N LEU A 230 -8.05 -11.42 -14.31
CA LEU A 230 -8.38 -10.87 -12.99
C LEU A 230 -7.73 -11.73 -11.91
N VAL A 231 -6.71 -11.21 -11.23
CA VAL A 231 -6.02 -11.90 -10.14
C VAL A 231 -6.53 -11.36 -8.80
N GLY A 232 -7.17 -12.20 -8.01
CA GLY A 232 -7.72 -11.77 -6.71
C GLY A 232 -8.97 -12.51 -6.26
N GLY A 233 -9.38 -13.55 -7.00
CA GLY A 233 -10.49 -14.44 -6.65
C GLY A 233 -10.12 -15.51 -5.63
N ASP A 234 -11.03 -16.42 -5.40
CA ASP A 234 -10.80 -17.60 -4.56
C ASP A 234 -10.41 -18.82 -5.40
N VAL A 235 -10.89 -18.90 -6.64
CA VAL A 235 -10.68 -20.04 -7.54
C VAL A 235 -10.38 -19.57 -8.97
N ARG A 236 -9.70 -20.43 -9.75
CA ARG A 236 -9.54 -20.21 -11.18
C ARG A 236 -10.86 -20.50 -11.90
N ARG A 237 -11.35 -19.53 -12.70
CA ARG A 237 -12.59 -19.66 -13.45
C ARG A 237 -12.58 -18.80 -14.72
N ARG A 238 -13.06 -19.35 -15.84
CA ARG A 238 -13.42 -18.55 -17.01
C ARG A 238 -14.77 -17.84 -16.71
N VAL A 239 -14.74 -16.52 -16.66
CA VAL A 239 -15.94 -15.70 -16.36
C VAL A 239 -16.74 -15.42 -17.63
N SER A 240 -16.02 -15.16 -18.74
CA SER A 240 -16.57 -15.03 -20.10
C SER A 240 -15.48 -15.46 -21.11
N PRO A 241 -15.78 -15.53 -22.39
CA PRO A 241 -14.76 -15.85 -23.42
C PRO A 241 -13.51 -14.96 -23.34
N GLN A 242 -13.67 -13.73 -22.86
CA GLN A 242 -12.61 -12.71 -22.79
C GLN A 242 -12.11 -12.43 -21.38
N VAL A 243 -12.59 -13.15 -20.34
CA VAL A 243 -12.22 -12.86 -18.96
C VAL A 243 -11.93 -14.13 -18.18
N THR A 244 -10.74 -14.25 -17.65
CA THR A 244 -10.35 -15.32 -16.72
C THR A 244 -10.09 -14.76 -15.34
N LEU A 245 -10.72 -15.35 -14.33
CA LEU A 245 -10.46 -15.11 -12.92
C LEU A 245 -9.39 -16.09 -12.45
N LEU A 246 -8.39 -15.59 -11.74
CA LEU A 246 -7.37 -16.36 -11.04
C LEU A 246 -7.46 -16.15 -9.54
N PRO A 247 -7.02 -17.11 -8.72
CA PRO A 247 -6.92 -16.96 -7.29
C PRO A 247 -6.07 -15.74 -6.89
N TYR A 248 -6.31 -15.26 -5.68
CA TYR A 248 -5.43 -14.26 -5.08
C TYR A 248 -4.01 -14.80 -4.94
N GLU A 249 -3.04 -14.10 -5.55
CA GLU A 249 -1.66 -14.53 -5.52
C GLU A 249 -0.90 -13.89 -4.35
N GLN A 250 -0.39 -14.72 -3.47
CA GLN A 250 0.37 -14.31 -2.28
C GLN A 250 1.88 -14.30 -2.55
N GLU A 251 2.34 -15.17 -3.43
CA GLU A 251 3.74 -15.29 -3.78
C GLU A 251 4.15 -14.17 -4.74
N THR A 252 5.06 -13.33 -4.29
CA THR A 252 5.49 -12.14 -5.05
C THR A 252 6.10 -12.49 -6.40
N ARG A 253 6.88 -13.57 -6.49
CA ARG A 253 7.50 -14.02 -7.75
C ARG A 253 6.46 -14.50 -8.77
N ARG A 254 5.42 -15.21 -8.31
CA ARG A 254 4.32 -15.63 -9.20
C ARG A 254 3.51 -14.44 -9.68
N LEU A 255 3.26 -13.45 -8.81
CA LEU A 255 2.62 -12.21 -9.23
C LEU A 255 3.46 -11.46 -10.27
N ALA A 256 4.78 -11.37 -10.07
CA ALA A 256 5.70 -10.77 -11.03
C ALA A 256 5.65 -11.48 -12.40
N ARG A 257 5.66 -12.83 -12.41
CA ARG A 257 5.47 -13.64 -13.62
C ARG A 257 4.17 -13.29 -14.35
N LEU A 258 3.04 -13.25 -13.62
CA LEU A 258 1.74 -12.91 -14.20
C LEU A 258 1.72 -11.51 -14.81
N LEU A 259 2.24 -10.52 -14.08
CA LEU A 259 2.32 -9.14 -14.56
C LEU A 259 3.21 -9.03 -15.80
N ALA A 260 4.45 -9.53 -15.72
CA ALA A 260 5.42 -9.45 -16.81
C ALA A 260 4.96 -10.18 -18.08
N SER A 261 4.11 -11.21 -17.95
CA SER A 261 3.60 -12.00 -19.10
C SER A 261 2.39 -11.37 -19.79
N CYS A 262 1.84 -10.28 -19.25
CA CYS A 262 0.74 -9.54 -19.85
C CYS A 262 1.24 -8.32 -20.65
N ASP A 263 0.38 -7.81 -21.53
CA ASP A 263 0.74 -6.68 -22.40
C ASP A 263 0.52 -5.33 -21.73
N ALA A 264 -0.43 -5.24 -20.80
CA ALA A 264 -0.70 -4.03 -20.01
C ALA A 264 -1.43 -4.35 -18.70
N LEU A 265 -1.16 -3.55 -17.66
CA LEU A 265 -2.01 -3.48 -16.49
C LEU A 265 -3.25 -2.65 -16.79
N LEU A 266 -4.43 -3.12 -16.38
CA LEU A 266 -5.69 -2.38 -16.43
C LEU A 266 -6.15 -2.05 -15.02
N HIS A 267 -6.30 -0.75 -14.68
CA HIS A 267 -6.69 -0.30 -13.36
C HIS A 267 -7.76 0.81 -13.44
N ALA A 268 -9.00 0.50 -13.11
CA ALA A 268 -10.13 1.43 -13.23
C ALA A 268 -10.67 1.97 -11.90
N GLY A 269 -10.02 1.66 -10.77
CA GLY A 269 -10.45 2.14 -9.45
C GLY A 269 -10.07 3.61 -9.22
N PRO A 270 -11.06 4.53 -9.08
CA PRO A 270 -10.77 5.97 -8.96
C PRO A 270 -10.28 6.38 -7.56
N GLN A 271 -10.44 5.54 -6.56
CA GLN A 271 -10.07 5.82 -5.16
C GLN A 271 -8.77 5.10 -4.76
N GLU A 272 -7.79 5.03 -5.67
CA GLU A 272 -6.50 4.45 -5.33
C GLU A 272 -5.67 5.45 -4.53
N THR A 273 -5.17 5.00 -3.37
CA THR A 273 -4.35 5.85 -2.49
C THR A 273 -2.89 5.90 -2.90
N PHE A 274 -2.39 4.84 -3.55
CA PHE A 274 -1.04 4.79 -4.08
C PHE A 274 -0.91 3.93 -5.34
N GLY A 275 -1.41 2.69 -5.31
CA GLY A 275 -1.33 1.79 -6.47
C GLY A 275 -0.05 0.97 -6.54
N LEU A 276 0.28 0.20 -5.50
CA LEU A 276 1.46 -0.68 -5.53
C LEU A 276 1.50 -1.58 -6.76
N VAL A 277 0.34 -2.12 -7.18
CA VAL A 277 0.27 -2.97 -8.38
C VAL A 277 0.62 -2.22 -9.66
N VAL A 278 0.41 -0.90 -9.70
CA VAL A 278 0.84 -0.05 -10.82
C VAL A 278 2.36 -0.01 -10.89
N LEU A 279 3.04 0.24 -9.75
CA LEU A 279 4.50 0.19 -9.70
C LEU A 279 5.04 -1.21 -9.98
N GLU A 280 4.38 -2.26 -9.51
CA GLU A 280 4.76 -3.65 -9.76
C GLU A 280 4.71 -4.00 -11.26
N ALA A 281 3.65 -3.55 -11.96
CA ALA A 281 3.56 -3.70 -13.41
C ALA A 281 4.61 -2.86 -14.15
N MET A 282 4.77 -1.60 -13.79
CA MET A 282 5.79 -0.72 -14.36
C MET A 282 7.21 -1.27 -14.13
N ALA A 283 7.50 -1.83 -12.96
CA ALA A 283 8.77 -2.51 -12.67
C ALA A 283 9.01 -3.73 -13.56
N CYS A 284 7.94 -4.44 -13.94
CA CYS A 284 7.99 -5.52 -14.93
C CYS A 284 8.10 -5.03 -16.40
N GLY A 285 8.25 -3.74 -16.65
CA GLY A 285 8.26 -3.17 -17.99
C GLY A 285 6.88 -3.23 -18.69
N VAL A 286 5.80 -3.28 -17.91
CA VAL A 286 4.42 -3.39 -18.41
C VAL A 286 3.74 -2.03 -18.33
N PRO A 287 3.31 -1.45 -19.46
CA PRO A 287 2.61 -0.17 -19.47
C PRO A 287 1.22 -0.29 -18.83
N VAL A 288 0.67 0.86 -18.42
CA VAL A 288 -0.56 0.90 -17.62
C VAL A 288 -1.69 1.59 -18.37
N VAL A 289 -2.87 0.99 -18.36
CA VAL A 289 -4.13 1.69 -18.67
C VAL A 289 -4.83 1.95 -17.34
N GLY A 290 -4.89 3.21 -16.96
CA GLY A 290 -5.50 3.67 -15.72
C GLY A 290 -6.69 4.60 -15.95
N VAL A 291 -7.23 5.13 -14.86
CA VAL A 291 -8.22 6.23 -14.92
C VAL A 291 -7.58 7.52 -14.38
N GLU A 292 -8.02 8.65 -14.89
CA GLU A 292 -7.54 9.99 -14.52
C GLU A 292 -8.11 10.39 -13.14
N SER A 293 -7.77 9.59 -12.13
CA SER A 293 -8.24 9.78 -10.76
C SER A 293 -7.33 9.08 -9.76
N GLY A 294 -7.33 9.60 -8.52
CA GLY A 294 -6.55 9.05 -7.42
C GLY A 294 -5.04 9.06 -7.71
N ALA A 295 -4.30 8.24 -6.98
CA ALA A 295 -2.85 8.17 -7.14
C ALA A 295 -2.40 7.54 -8.47
N VAL A 296 -3.28 6.84 -9.20
CA VAL A 296 -2.94 6.29 -10.53
C VAL A 296 -2.59 7.41 -11.50
N ALA A 297 -3.33 8.53 -11.47
CA ALA A 297 -3.06 9.70 -12.29
C ALA A 297 -1.74 10.42 -11.95
N GLU A 298 -1.17 10.16 -10.76
CA GLU A 298 0.16 10.68 -10.39
C GLU A 298 1.31 9.81 -10.93
N LEU A 299 1.06 8.51 -11.12
CA LEU A 299 2.05 7.53 -11.54
C LEU A 299 2.11 7.35 -13.06
N VAL A 300 0.98 7.56 -13.75
CA VAL A 300 0.80 7.25 -15.16
C VAL A 300 0.56 8.52 -15.98
N ASP A 301 1.33 8.66 -17.05
CA ASP A 301 1.16 9.66 -18.09
C ASP A 301 1.30 9.02 -19.49
N ALA A 302 1.31 9.84 -20.54
CA ALA A 302 1.40 9.38 -21.92
C ALA A 302 2.71 8.64 -22.26
N GLU A 303 3.77 8.81 -21.44
CA GLU A 303 5.06 8.16 -21.64
C GLU A 303 5.08 6.71 -21.16
N VAL A 304 4.30 6.39 -20.13
CA VAL A 304 4.30 5.07 -19.45
C VAL A 304 2.98 4.33 -19.57
N GLY A 305 1.95 4.97 -20.16
CA GLY A 305 0.64 4.35 -20.26
C GLY A 305 -0.41 5.24 -20.91
N ARG A 306 -1.68 4.97 -20.58
CA ARG A 306 -2.83 5.78 -21.00
C ARG A 306 -3.80 5.94 -19.84
N LEU A 307 -4.39 7.13 -19.74
CA LEU A 307 -5.44 7.42 -18.76
C LEU A 307 -6.79 7.57 -19.48
N ALA A 308 -7.82 7.11 -18.82
CA ALA A 308 -9.21 7.23 -19.27
C ALA A 308 -10.01 8.05 -18.26
N GLU A 309 -11.06 8.72 -18.74
CA GLU A 309 -12.05 9.35 -17.86
C GLU A 309 -12.67 8.30 -16.94
N PRO A 310 -12.79 8.57 -15.62
CA PRO A 310 -13.34 7.62 -14.67
C PRO A 310 -14.79 7.23 -14.98
N ASP A 311 -15.15 6.02 -14.60
CA ASP A 311 -16.49 5.44 -14.67
C ASP A 311 -17.12 5.37 -16.10
N ARG A 312 -16.31 5.51 -17.17
CA ARG A 312 -16.72 5.44 -18.56
C ARG A 312 -16.13 4.23 -19.30
N VAL A 313 -16.99 3.35 -19.80
CA VAL A 313 -16.60 2.16 -20.58
C VAL A 313 -15.94 2.56 -21.89
N ASP A 314 -16.52 3.48 -22.64
CA ASP A 314 -16.01 3.95 -23.93
C ASP A 314 -14.65 4.64 -23.82
N ALA A 315 -14.46 5.47 -22.79
CA ALA A 315 -13.16 6.09 -22.51
C ALA A 315 -12.07 5.04 -22.18
N LEU A 316 -12.41 4.03 -21.38
CA LEU A 316 -11.48 2.95 -21.04
C LEU A 316 -11.15 2.10 -22.30
N GLN A 317 -12.12 1.82 -23.17
CA GLN A 317 -11.90 1.17 -24.45
C GLN A 317 -10.98 1.99 -25.36
N HIS A 318 -11.21 3.30 -25.43
CA HIS A 318 -10.35 4.20 -26.21
C HIS A 318 -8.91 4.17 -25.71
N ALA A 319 -8.71 4.29 -24.39
CA ALA A 319 -7.38 4.24 -23.78
C ALA A 319 -6.67 2.89 -24.06
N ILE A 320 -7.38 1.76 -23.97
CA ILE A 320 -6.84 0.45 -24.33
C ILE A 320 -6.42 0.43 -25.81
N ARG A 321 -7.31 0.85 -26.75
CA ARG A 321 -6.97 0.87 -28.18
C ARG A 321 -5.77 1.78 -28.48
N SER A 322 -5.74 2.97 -27.86
CA SER A 322 -4.65 3.94 -27.99
C SER A 322 -3.30 3.37 -27.49
N LEU A 323 -3.31 2.61 -26.39
CA LEU A 323 -2.11 1.95 -25.90
C LEU A 323 -1.58 0.92 -26.91
N TYR A 324 -2.47 0.11 -27.51
CA TYR A 324 -2.07 -0.89 -28.52
C TYR A 324 -1.73 -0.29 -29.89
N ALA A 325 -2.15 0.91 -30.19
CA ALA A 325 -1.74 1.67 -31.38
C ALA A 325 -0.36 2.32 -31.22
N GLY A 326 0.08 2.53 -29.97
CA GLY A 326 1.38 3.11 -29.66
C GLY A 326 2.49 2.08 -29.50
N ASP A 327 3.69 2.57 -29.23
CA ASP A 327 4.88 1.75 -28.93
C ASP A 327 4.85 1.31 -27.46
N ARG A 328 4.24 0.14 -27.21
CA ARG A 328 4.08 -0.43 -25.86
C ARG A 328 5.42 -0.84 -25.23
N GLU A 329 6.37 -1.30 -26.03
CA GLU A 329 7.68 -1.70 -25.56
C GLU A 329 8.44 -0.50 -25.03
N ARG A 330 8.45 0.59 -25.78
CA ARG A 330 9.04 1.86 -25.33
C ARG A 330 8.35 2.43 -24.09
N MET A 331 6.99 2.35 -24.03
CA MET A 331 6.27 2.75 -22.81
C MET A 331 6.68 1.89 -21.61
N GLY A 332 6.80 0.58 -21.78
CA GLY A 332 7.24 -0.35 -20.75
C GLY A 332 8.66 -0.07 -20.25
N MET A 333 9.60 0.18 -21.16
CA MET A 333 10.97 0.57 -20.81
C MET A 333 10.99 1.87 -19.97
N ARG A 334 10.22 2.89 -20.38
CA ARG A 334 10.13 4.16 -19.65
C ARG A 334 9.46 3.98 -18.29
N ALA A 335 8.43 3.14 -18.22
CA ALA A 335 7.75 2.78 -16.98
C ALA A 335 8.74 2.16 -15.98
N ARG A 336 9.53 1.20 -16.44
CA ARG A 336 10.59 0.58 -15.63
C ARG A 336 11.63 1.58 -15.16
N ALA A 337 12.19 2.37 -16.07
CA ALA A 337 13.21 3.38 -15.74
C ALA A 337 12.69 4.36 -14.66
N ARG A 338 11.45 4.82 -14.78
CA ARG A 338 10.79 5.70 -13.78
C ARG A 338 10.72 5.05 -12.40
N VAL A 339 10.39 3.76 -12.35
CA VAL A 339 10.30 3.02 -11.09
C VAL A 339 11.66 2.82 -10.46
N GLU A 340 12.67 2.45 -11.23
CA GLU A 340 14.04 2.28 -10.76
C GLU A 340 14.61 3.58 -10.21
N ASP A 341 14.34 4.70 -10.90
CA ASP A 341 14.83 6.01 -10.46
C ASP A 341 14.12 6.52 -9.20
N ALA A 342 12.82 6.33 -9.04
CA ALA A 342 12.05 7.04 -8.02
C ALA A 342 11.39 6.15 -6.95
N TYR A 343 11.15 4.86 -7.23
CA TYR A 343 10.25 4.02 -6.44
C TYR A 343 10.84 2.68 -6.00
N SER A 344 12.17 2.49 -6.00
CA SER A 344 12.76 1.32 -5.34
C SER A 344 12.54 1.39 -3.81
N TRP A 345 12.42 0.23 -3.13
CA TRP A 345 12.29 0.20 -1.66
C TRP A 345 13.48 0.86 -0.97
N GLU A 346 14.68 0.68 -1.49
CA GLU A 346 15.90 1.25 -0.95
C GLU A 346 15.82 2.78 -0.92
N ARG A 347 15.35 3.37 -2.01
CA ARG A 347 15.24 4.83 -2.14
C ARG A 347 14.13 5.39 -1.25
N THR A 348 12.94 4.81 -1.32
CA THR A 348 11.77 5.31 -0.58
C THR A 348 11.92 5.12 0.93
N LEU A 349 12.36 3.94 1.38
CA LEU A 349 12.58 3.64 2.79
C LEU A 349 13.81 4.35 3.34
N GLY A 350 14.86 4.53 2.52
CA GLY A 350 16.03 5.34 2.89
C GLY A 350 15.66 6.80 3.19
N ALA A 351 14.86 7.42 2.32
CA ALA A 351 14.34 8.77 2.55
C ALA A 351 13.42 8.86 3.77
N GLN A 352 12.60 7.82 4.02
CA GLN A 352 11.75 7.74 5.21
C GLN A 352 12.59 7.62 6.48
N LEU A 353 13.60 6.76 6.50
CA LEU A 353 14.51 6.59 7.64
C LEU A 353 15.27 7.87 7.96
N GLN A 354 15.78 8.59 6.96
CA GLN A 354 16.42 9.89 7.15
C GLN A 354 15.45 10.89 7.80
N ARG A 355 14.19 10.87 7.39
CA ARG A 355 13.17 11.74 7.97
C ARG A 355 12.91 11.40 9.45
N TYR A 356 12.87 10.12 9.79
CA TYR A 356 12.72 9.68 11.19
C TYR A 356 13.90 10.10 12.06
N ALA A 357 15.13 9.98 11.54
CA ALA A 357 16.32 10.44 12.26
C ALA A 357 16.27 11.94 12.60
N ARG A 358 15.70 12.77 11.71
CA ARG A 358 15.51 14.21 11.96
C ARG A 358 14.38 14.53 12.93
N LEU A 359 13.40 13.63 13.11
CA LEU A 359 12.33 13.80 14.11
C LEU A 359 12.78 13.44 15.51
N ARG A 360 13.78 12.58 15.62
CA ARG A 360 14.31 12.17 16.92
C ARG A 360 14.81 13.39 17.68
N ARG A 361 14.16 13.69 18.81
CA ARG A 361 14.70 14.69 19.74
C ARG A 361 15.98 14.14 20.33
N PRO A 362 17.05 14.98 20.56
CA PRO A 362 18.17 14.54 21.37
C PRO A 362 17.62 14.02 22.69
N SER A 363 17.95 12.80 23.07
CA SER A 363 17.61 12.29 24.39
C SER A 363 18.19 13.25 25.42
N LEU A 364 17.33 13.87 26.22
CA LEU A 364 17.78 14.54 27.43
C LEU A 364 18.56 13.50 28.25
N PRO A 365 19.77 13.83 28.76
CA PRO A 365 20.48 12.90 29.63
C PRO A 365 19.56 12.51 30.79
N ALA A 366 19.53 11.22 31.13
CA ALA A 366 18.70 10.71 32.21
C ALA A 366 18.91 11.58 33.48
N PRO A 367 17.84 12.02 34.13
CA PRO A 367 18.00 12.72 35.39
C PRO A 367 18.49 11.74 36.46
N GLY A 368 19.76 11.83 36.84
CA GLY A 368 20.26 11.03 37.94
C GLY A 368 21.67 10.53 37.80
N MET A 369 22.61 11.41 38.03
CA MET A 369 23.78 11.19 38.87
C MET A 369 24.30 12.57 39.27
N LEU A 370 23.58 13.22 40.18
CA LEU A 370 24.20 14.22 41.02
C LEU A 370 25.29 13.50 41.80
N ARG A 371 26.52 13.64 41.36
CA ARG A 371 27.69 13.29 42.17
C ARG A 371 27.60 14.15 43.44
N SER A 372 27.49 13.50 44.58
CA SER A 372 27.67 14.12 45.89
C SER A 372 29.05 14.76 45.91
N CYS A 373 29.10 16.07 45.72
CA CYS A 373 30.27 16.83 46.17
C CYS A 373 30.17 16.90 47.70
N THR A 374 30.96 16.12 48.39
CA THR A 374 31.35 16.39 49.80
C THR A 374 32.37 17.54 49.77
N PRO A 375 32.14 18.63 50.50
CA PRO A 375 33.15 19.66 50.73
C PRO A 375 34.22 19.15 51.74
N PRO A 376 35.40 19.80 51.75
CA PRO A 376 36.56 19.39 52.53
C PRO A 376 36.40 19.53 54.03
#